data_6dcd6487705439780f4434b8cf738bf9
#
_entry.id   6dcd6487705439780f4434b8cf738bf9
#
_cell.length_a   1.000
_cell.length_b   1.000
_cell.length_c   1.000
_cell.angle_alpha   90.00
_cell.angle_beta   90.00
_cell.angle_gamma   90.00
#
_symmetry.space_group_name_H-M   'P 1'
#
loop_
_entity.id
_entity.type
_entity.pdbx_description
1 polymer ?
#
loop_
_entity_poly.entity_id
_entity_poly.type
_entity_poly.pdbx_seq_one_letter_code
_entity_poly.pdbx_strand_id
1 'polypeptide(L)'
;EVTHLCQVEQYSTVWQMTSTIESRLRAEIDLVQTFRALFPCGSITGAPKISTMEIIQKTEKAPRGVYCGTIGILLPKGKRIFNVAIRTLQMQGDQAIYGVGGGITWDSKWESEYQETKQKSAVLYRQEPRFDLLTTGRIHQGELTLLDQHVTRLREASRYFAYPYDEQKPL
;
A
#
# COMPACT_ATOMS: atom_id res chain seq x y z
N GLU A 1 20.26 11.88 -4.76
CA GLU A 1 20.30 12.15 -3.31
C GLU A 1 19.28 11.26 -2.59
N VAL A 2 19.65 10.70 -1.45
CA VAL A 2 18.72 9.99 -0.57
C VAL A 2 18.26 11.01 0.47
N THR A 3 17.01 11.44 0.37
CA THR A 3 16.45 12.46 1.27
C THR A 3 15.94 11.84 2.57
N HIS A 4 15.42 10.61 2.51
CA HIS A 4 15.01 9.84 3.68
C HIS A 4 15.47 8.39 3.51
N LEU A 5 16.10 7.83 4.54
CA LEU A 5 16.60 6.46 4.51
C LEU A 5 15.96 5.65 5.65
N CYS A 6 15.38 4.49 5.30
CA CYS A 6 14.82 3.52 6.25
C CYS A 6 13.87 4.15 7.30
N GLN A 7 13.04 5.09 6.86
CA GLN A 7 12.06 5.75 7.72
C GLN A 7 10.91 4.79 8.02
N VAL A 8 10.63 4.58 9.29
CA VAL A 8 9.54 3.69 9.72
C VAL A 8 8.27 4.50 9.86
N GLU A 9 7.26 4.13 9.11
CA GLU A 9 5.94 4.75 9.10
C GLU A 9 4.89 3.78 9.64
N GLN A 10 4.05 4.29 10.52
CA GLN A 10 2.95 3.53 11.10
C GLN A 10 1.67 3.79 10.30
N TYR A 11 1.08 2.71 9.79
CA TYR A 11 -0.25 2.70 9.20
C TYR A 11 -1.21 1.90 10.10
N SER A 12 -2.50 2.05 9.92
CA SER A 12 -3.52 1.39 10.74
C SER A 12 -3.38 -0.14 10.81
N THR A 13 -2.78 -0.75 9.81
CA THR A 13 -2.69 -2.22 9.70
C THR A 13 -1.26 -2.75 9.61
N VAL A 14 -0.28 -1.91 9.31
CA VAL A 14 1.10 -2.33 9.08
C VAL A 14 2.09 -1.24 9.48
N TRP A 15 3.28 -1.65 9.86
CA TRP A 15 4.46 -0.80 9.90
C TRP A 15 5.20 -0.95 8.58
N GLN A 16 5.56 0.14 7.97
CA GLN A 16 6.28 0.14 6.70
C GLN A 16 7.57 0.93 6.82
N MET A 17 8.64 0.37 6.29
CA MET A 17 9.92 1.06 6.17
C MET A 17 10.06 1.59 4.76
N THR A 18 10.26 2.89 4.63
CA THR A 18 10.39 3.60 3.35
C THR A 18 11.73 4.31 3.22
N SER A 19 12.16 4.48 1.98
CA SER A 19 13.30 5.35 1.65
C SER A 19 12.94 6.22 0.47
N THR A 20 13.26 7.51 0.55
CA THR A 20 13.00 8.47 -0.53
C THR A 20 14.30 8.81 -1.23
N ILE A 21 14.32 8.60 -2.53
CA ILE A 21 15.45 8.90 -3.40
C ILE A 21 15.02 9.95 -4.41
N GLU A 22 15.73 11.05 -4.46
CA GLU A 22 15.46 12.15 -5.39
C GLU A 22 16.60 12.29 -6.41
N SER A 23 16.23 12.55 -7.65
CA SER A 23 17.19 12.86 -8.69
C SER A 23 16.62 13.84 -9.70
N ARG A 24 17.49 14.59 -10.34
CA ARG A 24 17.11 15.45 -11.45
C ARG A 24 17.37 14.71 -12.76
N LEU A 25 16.30 14.55 -13.55
CA LEU A 25 16.46 14.02 -14.91
C LEU A 25 17.27 15.00 -15.78
N ARG A 26 18.13 14.46 -16.62
CA ARG A 26 18.79 15.25 -17.66
C ARG A 26 17.76 15.70 -18.68
N ALA A 27 17.98 16.88 -19.29
CA ALA A 27 17.01 17.53 -20.18
C ALA A 27 16.63 16.68 -21.41
N GLU A 28 17.54 15.86 -21.88
CA GLU A 28 17.36 14.98 -23.03
C GLU A 28 16.57 13.69 -22.73
N ILE A 29 16.28 13.39 -21.45
CA ILE A 29 15.57 12.16 -21.05
C ILE A 29 14.07 12.39 -21.05
N ASP A 30 13.40 11.66 -21.91
CA ASP A 30 11.93 11.66 -21.99
C ASP A 30 11.28 10.64 -21.02
N LEU A 31 9.96 10.63 -21.00
CA LEU A 31 9.17 9.70 -20.16
C LEU A 31 9.39 8.24 -20.56
N VAL A 32 9.49 7.95 -21.85
CA VAL A 32 9.67 6.58 -22.36
C VAL A 32 11.02 6.03 -21.95
N GLN A 33 12.07 6.84 -22.06
CA GLN A 33 13.43 6.48 -21.62
C GLN A 33 13.45 6.26 -20.10
N THR A 34 12.74 7.10 -19.35
CA THR A 34 12.57 6.92 -17.88
C THR A 34 11.93 5.58 -17.55
N PHE A 35 10.84 5.21 -18.24
CA PHE A 35 10.20 3.91 -18.04
C PHE A 35 11.09 2.73 -18.47
N ARG A 36 11.79 2.82 -19.57
CA ARG A 36 12.74 1.77 -19.99
C ARG A 36 13.81 1.50 -18.94
N ALA A 37 14.28 2.54 -18.26
CA ALA A 37 15.27 2.41 -17.20
C ALA A 37 14.68 1.85 -15.89
N LEU A 38 13.53 2.34 -15.45
CA LEU A 38 12.95 2.05 -14.12
C LEU A 38 12.02 0.85 -14.10
N PHE A 39 11.33 0.54 -15.21
CA PHE A 39 10.34 -0.54 -15.29
C PHE A 39 10.75 -1.67 -16.25
N PRO A 40 10.34 -2.91 -15.94
CA PRO A 40 9.82 -3.35 -14.65
C PRO A 40 10.85 -3.11 -13.53
N CYS A 41 10.35 -2.82 -12.32
CA CYS A 41 11.21 -2.54 -11.18
C CYS A 41 11.99 -3.79 -10.74
N GLY A 42 13.29 -3.67 -10.54
CA GLY A 42 14.15 -4.79 -10.15
C GLY A 42 13.78 -5.40 -8.79
N SER A 43 13.25 -4.59 -7.85
CA SER A 43 12.73 -5.07 -6.58
C SER A 43 11.50 -5.98 -6.70
N ILE A 44 10.84 -5.99 -7.86
CA ILE A 44 9.63 -6.76 -8.14
C ILE A 44 9.91 -7.95 -9.07
N THR A 45 10.74 -7.73 -10.09
CA THR A 45 11.04 -8.75 -11.11
C THR A 45 12.37 -9.44 -10.87
N GLY A 46 13.31 -8.79 -10.17
CA GLY A 46 14.64 -9.30 -9.87
C GLY A 46 15.75 -8.62 -10.68
N ALA A 47 16.97 -8.97 -10.34
CA ALA A 47 18.18 -8.48 -10.97
C ALA A 47 19.17 -9.65 -11.21
N PRO A 48 19.90 -9.68 -12.34
CA PRO A 48 19.89 -8.73 -13.47
C PRO A 48 18.58 -8.74 -14.24
N LYS A 49 18.08 -7.59 -14.66
CA LYS A 49 16.74 -7.37 -15.21
C LYS A 49 16.38 -8.32 -16.36
N ILE A 50 17.23 -8.39 -17.38
CA ILE A 50 16.93 -9.15 -18.61
C ILE A 50 16.86 -10.65 -18.30
N SER A 51 17.86 -11.21 -17.63
CA SER A 51 17.91 -12.64 -17.32
C SER A 51 16.77 -13.09 -16.41
N THR A 52 16.38 -12.26 -15.42
CA THR A 52 15.23 -12.59 -14.57
C THR A 52 13.91 -12.52 -15.31
N MET A 53 13.74 -11.55 -16.23
CA MET A 53 12.55 -11.51 -17.09
C MET A 53 12.44 -12.74 -18.01
N GLU A 54 13.56 -13.23 -18.53
CA GLU A 54 13.59 -14.48 -19.32
C GLU A 54 13.23 -15.71 -18.49
N ILE A 55 13.68 -15.77 -17.23
CA ILE A 55 13.33 -16.85 -16.30
C ILE A 55 11.82 -16.82 -16.01
N ILE A 56 11.28 -15.63 -15.70
CA ILE A 56 9.84 -15.43 -15.46
C ILE A 56 9.04 -15.91 -16.67
N GLN A 57 9.40 -15.48 -17.87
CA GLN A 57 8.71 -15.87 -19.11
C GLN A 57 8.71 -17.40 -19.33
N LYS A 58 9.80 -18.09 -18.98
CA LYS A 58 9.92 -19.55 -19.11
C LYS A 58 9.15 -20.29 -18.03
N THR A 59 8.99 -19.70 -16.85
CA THR A 59 8.46 -20.36 -15.66
C THR A 59 6.96 -20.12 -15.49
N GLU A 60 6.50 -18.91 -15.77
CA GLU A 60 5.09 -18.55 -15.64
C GLU A 60 4.30 -18.92 -16.89
N LYS A 61 3.16 -19.59 -16.69
CA LYS A 61 2.32 -20.12 -17.79
C LYS A 61 1.43 -19.05 -18.42
N ALA A 62 1.24 -17.92 -17.75
CA ALA A 62 0.37 -16.84 -18.17
C ALA A 62 1.04 -15.48 -18.01
N PRO A 63 0.72 -14.50 -18.86
CA PRO A 63 1.23 -13.14 -18.71
C PRO A 63 0.68 -12.50 -17.43
N ARG A 64 1.49 -11.70 -16.76
CA ARG A 64 1.13 -11.00 -15.53
C ARG A 64 0.08 -9.90 -15.73
N GLY A 65 -0.11 -9.43 -16.97
CA GLY A 65 -1.00 -8.31 -17.26
C GLY A 65 -0.55 -7.02 -16.57
N VAL A 66 -1.45 -6.42 -15.81
CA VAL A 66 -1.16 -5.19 -15.04
C VAL A 66 -0.26 -5.47 -13.84
N TYR A 67 -0.32 -6.66 -13.28
CA TYR A 67 0.48 -7.05 -12.12
C TYR A 67 1.99 -6.90 -12.36
N CYS A 68 2.70 -6.26 -11.44
CA CYS A 68 4.12 -5.88 -11.53
C CYS A 68 4.44 -4.82 -12.59
N GLY A 69 3.44 -4.31 -13.30
CA GLY A 69 3.57 -3.16 -14.19
C GLY A 69 3.47 -1.84 -13.43
N THR A 70 2.93 -0.83 -14.10
CA THR A 70 2.74 0.49 -13.49
C THR A 70 1.38 1.07 -13.81
N ILE A 71 0.81 1.79 -12.86
CA ILE A 71 -0.41 2.58 -13.00
C ILE A 71 -0.07 4.01 -12.59
N GLY A 72 -0.52 4.98 -13.35
CA GLY A 72 -0.21 6.37 -13.02
C GLY A 72 -1.10 7.39 -13.69
N ILE A 73 -0.83 8.64 -13.36
CA ILE A 73 -1.54 9.80 -13.87
C ILE A 73 -0.55 10.87 -14.32
N LEU A 74 -0.87 11.47 -15.45
CA LEU A 74 -0.20 12.66 -15.97
C LEU A 74 -1.09 13.87 -15.66
N LEU A 75 -0.60 14.75 -14.82
CA LEU A 75 -1.33 15.95 -14.40
C LEU A 75 -0.92 17.17 -15.23
N PRO A 76 -1.75 18.21 -15.30
CA PRO A 76 -1.37 19.51 -15.87
C PRO A 76 -0.07 20.04 -15.22
N LYS A 77 0.65 20.88 -15.96
CA LYS A 77 1.94 21.44 -15.56
C LYS A 77 3.08 20.41 -15.39
N GLY A 78 2.94 19.24 -16.01
CA GLY A 78 4.01 18.25 -16.11
C GLY A 78 4.24 17.37 -14.90
N LYS A 79 3.43 17.48 -13.84
CA LYS A 79 3.49 16.56 -12.71
C LYS A 79 3.04 15.16 -13.14
N ARG A 80 3.78 14.15 -12.73
CA ARG A 80 3.54 12.75 -13.09
C ARG A 80 3.65 11.91 -11.84
N ILE A 81 2.69 11.01 -11.62
CA ILE A 81 2.65 10.14 -10.46
C ILE A 81 2.42 8.72 -10.98
N PHE A 82 3.30 7.80 -10.61
CA PHE A 82 3.20 6.40 -11.00
C PHE A 82 3.45 5.52 -9.79
N ASN A 83 2.73 4.41 -9.75
CA ASN A 83 2.89 3.38 -8.73
C ASN A 83 3.13 2.03 -9.40
N VAL A 84 3.86 1.16 -8.73
CA VAL A 84 4.00 -0.23 -9.16
C VAL A 84 2.69 -0.96 -8.86
N ALA A 85 2.16 -1.67 -9.85
CA ALA A 85 0.90 -2.38 -9.72
C ALA A 85 1.07 -3.71 -8.96
N ILE A 86 1.34 -3.61 -7.66
CA ILE A 86 1.29 -4.70 -6.68
C ILE A 86 0.15 -4.42 -5.70
N ARG A 87 -0.35 -5.43 -5.00
CA ARG A 87 -1.51 -5.29 -4.10
C ARG A 87 -2.72 -4.65 -4.79
N THR A 88 -2.87 -4.97 -6.08
CA THR A 88 -3.85 -4.37 -6.98
C THR A 88 -4.86 -5.42 -7.41
N LEU A 89 -6.13 -5.14 -7.18
CA LEU A 89 -7.24 -5.96 -7.67
C LEU A 89 -7.64 -5.47 -9.06
N GLN A 90 -7.58 -6.36 -10.03
CA GLN A 90 -8.07 -6.11 -11.39
C GLN A 90 -9.44 -6.76 -11.55
N MET A 91 -10.43 -5.97 -11.94
CA MET A 91 -11.78 -6.45 -12.17
C MET A 91 -12.15 -6.34 -13.65
N GLN A 92 -12.76 -7.38 -14.20
CA GLN A 92 -13.30 -7.40 -15.55
C GLN A 92 -14.63 -8.16 -15.54
N GLY A 93 -15.73 -7.44 -15.62
CA GLY A 93 -17.06 -8.01 -15.40
C GLY A 93 -17.15 -8.59 -13.98
N ASP A 94 -17.57 -9.84 -13.89
CA ASP A 94 -17.69 -10.56 -12.61
C ASP A 94 -16.41 -11.27 -12.16
N GLN A 95 -15.33 -11.13 -12.92
CA GLN A 95 -14.05 -11.74 -12.57
C GLN A 95 -13.15 -10.72 -11.89
N ALA A 96 -12.48 -11.17 -10.83
CA ALA A 96 -11.48 -10.40 -10.11
C ALA A 96 -10.15 -11.17 -10.07
N ILE A 97 -9.06 -10.49 -10.44
CA ILE A 97 -7.71 -11.06 -10.43
C ILE A 97 -6.87 -10.23 -9.48
N TYR A 98 -6.25 -10.89 -8.51
CA TYR A 98 -5.33 -10.27 -7.56
C TYR A 98 -3.99 -10.98 -7.62
N GLY A 99 -3.01 -10.34 -8.26
CA GLY A 99 -1.66 -10.87 -8.37
C GLY A 99 -0.90 -10.80 -7.05
N VAL A 100 -0.34 -11.91 -6.64
CA VAL A 100 0.53 -12.03 -5.45
C VAL A 100 1.80 -12.78 -5.77
N GLY A 101 2.88 -12.44 -5.08
CA GLY A 101 4.17 -13.08 -5.23
C GLY A 101 5.16 -12.62 -4.18
N GLY A 102 6.31 -13.23 -4.15
CA GLY A 102 7.45 -12.92 -3.29
C GLY A 102 8.74 -12.68 -4.07
N GLY A 103 9.73 -12.10 -3.41
CA GLY A 103 11.09 -11.98 -3.94
C GLY A 103 11.90 -13.22 -3.57
N ILE A 104 12.31 -14.00 -4.55
CA ILE A 104 13.09 -15.21 -4.32
C ILE A 104 14.58 -14.85 -4.28
N THR A 105 15.23 -15.21 -3.21
CA THR A 105 16.67 -15.08 -3.00
C THR A 105 17.34 -16.44 -2.84
N TRP A 106 18.65 -16.47 -2.78
CA TRP A 106 19.41 -17.72 -2.62
C TRP A 106 19.03 -18.52 -1.35
N ASP A 107 18.72 -17.80 -0.27
CA ASP A 107 18.37 -18.41 1.01
C ASP A 107 16.87 -18.69 1.18
N SER A 108 16.07 -18.36 0.18
CA SER A 108 14.61 -18.57 0.21
C SER A 108 14.26 -20.06 0.32
N LYS A 109 13.32 -20.35 1.20
CA LYS A 109 12.71 -21.69 1.32
C LYS A 109 11.30 -21.65 0.72
N TRP A 110 11.02 -22.55 -0.20
CA TRP A 110 9.76 -22.53 -0.96
C TRP A 110 8.50 -22.53 -0.07
N GLU A 111 8.54 -23.24 1.06
CA GLU A 111 7.43 -23.29 2.01
C GLU A 111 7.14 -21.93 2.62
N SER A 112 8.19 -21.21 3.02
CA SER A 112 8.09 -19.86 3.61
C SER A 112 7.57 -18.85 2.60
N GLU A 113 8.11 -18.88 1.39
CA GLU A 113 7.69 -18.00 0.30
C GLU A 113 6.22 -18.23 -0.10
N TYR A 114 5.80 -19.50 -0.14
CA TYR A 114 4.41 -19.85 -0.41
C TYR A 114 3.47 -19.38 0.70
N GLN A 115 3.85 -19.52 1.97
CA GLN A 115 3.06 -18.99 3.09
C GLN A 115 2.99 -17.46 3.06
N GLU A 116 4.09 -16.78 2.74
CA GLU A 116 4.10 -15.34 2.56
C GLU A 116 3.13 -14.89 1.45
N THR A 117 3.10 -15.62 0.33
CA THR A 117 2.16 -15.37 -0.76
C THR A 117 0.70 -15.49 -0.29
N LYS A 118 0.37 -16.50 0.51
CA LYS A 118 -0.96 -16.65 1.13
C LYS A 118 -1.28 -15.50 2.08
N GLN A 119 -0.34 -15.10 2.93
CA GLN A 119 -0.54 -13.97 3.84
C GLN A 119 -0.79 -12.67 3.08
N LYS A 120 -0.09 -12.44 1.96
CA LYS A 120 -0.31 -11.28 1.09
C LYS A 120 -1.72 -11.24 0.48
N SER A 121 -2.33 -12.39 0.21
CA SER A 121 -3.70 -12.47 -0.30
C SER A 121 -4.77 -12.40 0.80
N ALA A 122 -4.41 -12.60 2.05
CA ALA A 122 -5.35 -12.63 3.17
C ALA A 122 -6.11 -11.31 3.36
N VAL A 123 -5.57 -10.19 2.89
CA VAL A 123 -6.23 -8.89 2.90
C VAL A 123 -7.59 -8.91 2.20
N LEU A 124 -7.78 -9.75 1.18
CA LEU A 124 -9.05 -9.88 0.45
C LEU A 124 -10.17 -10.53 1.27
N TYR A 125 -9.81 -11.27 2.29
CA TYR A 125 -10.73 -12.04 3.12
C TYR A 125 -10.80 -11.50 4.55
N ARG A 126 -10.05 -10.42 4.83
CA ARG A 126 -10.02 -9.82 6.16
C ARG A 126 -11.37 -9.15 6.41
N GLN A 127 -12.08 -9.67 7.40
CA GLN A 127 -13.22 -8.98 7.97
C GLN A 127 -12.72 -8.09 9.11
N GLU A 128 -12.94 -6.80 9.00
CA GLU A 128 -12.72 -5.92 10.14
C GLU A 128 -13.82 -6.16 11.15
N PRO A 129 -13.47 -6.41 12.42
CA PRO A 129 -14.49 -6.55 13.46
C PRO A 129 -15.30 -5.25 13.54
N ARG A 130 -16.63 -5.37 13.52
CA ARG A 130 -17.48 -4.22 13.80
C ARG A 130 -17.33 -3.86 15.26
N PHE A 131 -17.05 -2.63 15.54
CA PHE A 131 -16.95 -2.09 16.87
C PHE A 131 -17.52 -0.67 16.89
N ASP A 132 -17.94 -0.21 18.06
CA ASP A 132 -18.38 1.15 18.27
C ASP A 132 -17.36 1.89 19.13
N LEU A 133 -17.21 3.18 18.88
CA LEU A 133 -16.42 4.05 19.74
C LEU A 133 -17.29 4.49 20.90
N LEU A 134 -16.81 4.27 22.12
CA LEU A 134 -17.51 4.67 23.34
C LEU A 134 -16.59 5.42 24.30
N THR A 135 -17.19 6.24 25.10
CA THR A 135 -16.53 6.87 26.24
C THR A 135 -17.44 6.76 27.47
N THR A 136 -16.82 6.69 28.63
CA THR A 136 -17.55 6.66 29.90
C THR A 136 -17.22 7.93 30.68
N GLY A 137 -18.26 8.56 31.24
CA GLY A 137 -18.09 9.78 32.01
C GLY A 137 -18.98 9.77 33.26
N ARG A 138 -18.67 10.68 34.17
CA ARG A 138 -19.47 10.90 35.38
C ARG A 138 -20.52 12.00 35.16
N ILE A 139 -21.73 11.72 35.49
CA ILE A 139 -22.78 12.76 35.58
C ILE A 139 -22.81 13.33 37.00
N HIS A 140 -22.70 14.64 37.09
CA HIS A 140 -22.82 15.38 38.37
C HIS A 140 -23.78 16.54 38.18
N GLN A 141 -24.81 16.59 39.00
CA GLN A 141 -25.89 17.60 38.95
C GLN A 141 -26.56 17.71 37.57
N GLY A 142 -26.71 16.57 36.87
CA GLY A 142 -27.32 16.51 35.53
C GLY A 142 -26.41 16.83 34.34
N GLU A 143 -25.17 17.17 34.60
CA GLU A 143 -24.18 17.48 33.56
C GLU A 143 -23.09 16.44 33.48
N LEU A 144 -22.66 16.11 32.25
CA LEU A 144 -21.54 15.22 32.02
C LEU A 144 -20.23 15.96 32.31
N THR A 145 -19.48 15.50 33.32
CA THR A 145 -18.20 16.10 33.65
C THR A 145 -17.16 15.85 32.56
N LEU A 146 -16.33 16.85 32.24
CA LEU A 146 -15.26 16.76 31.24
C LEU A 146 -15.75 16.45 29.82
N LEU A 147 -16.93 16.94 29.43
CA LEU A 147 -17.55 16.69 28.13
C LEU A 147 -16.57 16.97 26.97
N ASP A 148 -15.87 18.10 26.97
CA ASP A 148 -14.94 18.47 25.91
C ASP A 148 -13.78 17.47 25.75
N GLN A 149 -13.31 16.90 26.85
CA GLN A 149 -12.26 15.89 26.82
C GLN A 149 -12.78 14.55 26.28
N HIS A 150 -14.03 14.18 26.61
CA HIS A 150 -14.67 13.00 26.05
C HIS A 150 -14.89 13.13 24.54
N VAL A 151 -15.36 14.29 24.07
CA VAL A 151 -15.54 14.60 22.65
C VAL A 151 -14.19 14.57 21.92
N THR A 152 -13.17 15.20 22.48
CA THR A 152 -11.82 15.20 21.90
C THR A 152 -11.28 13.78 21.76
N ARG A 153 -11.39 12.96 22.81
CA ARG A 153 -10.96 11.55 22.77
C ARG A 153 -11.69 10.73 21.71
N LEU A 154 -13.00 10.89 21.57
CA LEU A 154 -13.79 10.19 20.55
C LEU A 154 -13.39 10.64 19.13
N ARG A 155 -13.15 11.93 18.94
CA ARG A 155 -12.68 12.48 17.67
C ARG A 155 -11.30 11.93 17.28
N GLU A 156 -10.38 11.86 18.21
CA GLU A 156 -9.04 11.29 17.99
C GLU A 156 -9.12 9.80 17.69
N ALA A 157 -9.90 9.04 18.45
CA ALA A 157 -10.14 7.62 18.20
C ALA A 157 -10.79 7.38 16.82
N SER A 158 -11.79 8.19 16.46
CA SER A 158 -12.43 8.15 15.14
C SER A 158 -11.43 8.35 14.01
N ARG A 159 -10.54 9.32 14.11
CA ARG A 159 -9.46 9.55 13.13
C ARG A 159 -8.48 8.38 13.07
N TYR A 160 -8.08 7.87 14.23
CA TYR A 160 -7.15 6.75 14.31
C TYR A 160 -7.68 5.46 13.65
N PHE A 161 -8.97 5.15 13.89
CA PHE A 161 -9.62 3.95 13.34
C PHE A 161 -10.30 4.18 11.99
N ALA A 162 -10.21 5.40 11.40
CA ALA A 162 -10.96 5.81 10.22
C ALA A 162 -12.49 5.54 10.36
N TYR A 163 -13.01 5.74 11.55
CA TYR A 163 -14.41 5.52 11.89
C TYR A 163 -15.24 6.79 11.58
N PRO A 164 -16.46 6.67 11.01
CA PRO A 164 -17.31 7.82 10.77
C PRO A 164 -17.64 8.53 12.09
N TYR A 165 -17.39 9.83 12.17
CA TYR A 165 -17.70 10.65 13.33
C TYR A 165 -18.52 11.87 12.90
N ASP A 166 -19.70 12.01 13.47
CA ASP A 166 -20.60 13.13 13.20
C ASP A 166 -20.58 14.07 14.42
N GLU A 167 -20.02 15.25 14.25
CA GLU A 167 -19.92 16.25 15.32
C GLU A 167 -21.30 16.83 15.73
N GLN A 168 -22.33 16.65 14.90
CA GLN A 168 -23.68 17.17 15.17
C GLN A 168 -24.56 16.17 15.93
N LYS A 169 -24.14 14.92 16.08
CA LYS A 169 -24.87 13.97 16.92
C LYS A 169 -24.41 14.13 18.37
N PRO A 170 -25.34 14.47 19.28
CA PRO A 170 -25.02 14.48 20.71
C PRO A 170 -24.59 13.09 21.17
N LEU A 171 -23.62 13.06 22.10
CA LEU A 171 -23.15 11.83 22.77
C LEU A 171 -24.31 11.17 23.53
#